data_bc37ff6bc2a50d6dd4afcad36d11e906
#
_entry.id   bc37ff6bc2a50d6dd4afcad36d11e906
#
_cell.length_a   1.000
_cell.length_b   1.000
_cell.length_c   1.000
_cell.angle_alpha   90.00
_cell.angle_beta   90.00
_cell.angle_gamma   90.00
#
_symmetry.space_group_name_H-M   'P 1'
#
loop_
_entity.id
_entity.type
_entity.pdbx_description
1 polymer ?
#
loop_
_entity_poly.entity_id
_entity_poly.type
_entity_poly.pdbx_seq_one_letter_code
_entity_poly.pdbx_strand_id
1 'polypeptide(L)'
;MSRRVIRPVVGALALATLLVPLSTPAFADEIRDRQYWLADYGIEDAWDITRGAGVTIAIIDTGVDASHQDLEGTVRAGTDVSGIGAADGQVPVGPASEHGTMVASLAVGRGHDDDAGVIGSAPEATILSVSMSFQGATVPADEQIANAVTWAVDNGADVISLSLTRNTREWPVSWDKAFGYAEQNDVVV
;
A
#
# COMPACT_ATOMS: atom_id res chain seq x y z
N MET A 1 -57.19 -57.17 43.52
CA MET A 1 -55.95 -57.55 42.84
C MET A 1 -55.59 -56.43 41.80
N SER A 2 -54.69 -55.51 42.18
CA SER A 2 -54.37 -54.40 41.36
C SER A 2 -52.99 -54.64 40.66
N ARG A 3 -52.98 -54.76 39.34
CA ARG A 3 -51.73 -54.92 38.54
C ARG A 3 -51.11 -53.56 38.29
N ARG A 4 -49.91 -53.28 38.87
CA ARG A 4 -49.09 -52.14 38.55
C ARG A 4 -48.37 -52.39 37.22
N VAL A 5 -48.59 -51.51 36.24
CA VAL A 5 -47.89 -51.47 34.98
C VAL A 5 -46.66 -50.56 35.14
N ILE A 6 -45.45 -51.10 35.02
CA ILE A 6 -44.22 -50.41 35.03
C ILE A 6 -43.94 -49.95 33.58
N ARG A 7 -43.86 -48.61 33.34
CA ARG A 7 -43.46 -48.03 32.06
C ARG A 7 -41.95 -47.86 32.06
N PRO A 8 -41.21 -48.31 31.04
CA PRO A 8 -39.80 -47.99 30.91
C PRO A 8 -39.63 -46.56 30.38
N VAL A 9 -38.80 -45.75 31.05
CA VAL A 9 -38.35 -44.44 30.58
C VAL A 9 -37.14 -44.71 29.70
N VAL A 10 -37.29 -44.50 28.39
CA VAL A 10 -36.19 -44.53 27.45
C VAL A 10 -35.57 -43.14 27.46
N GLY A 11 -34.41 -42.99 28.09
CA GLY A 11 -33.61 -41.78 28.05
C GLY A 11 -32.87 -41.67 26.70
N ALA A 12 -33.26 -40.71 25.90
CA ALA A 12 -32.52 -40.35 24.68
C ALA A 12 -31.28 -39.52 25.05
N LEU A 13 -30.11 -40.12 24.91
CA LEU A 13 -28.81 -39.41 25.03
C LEU A 13 -28.57 -38.66 23.74
N ALA A 14 -28.74 -37.32 23.73
CA ALA A 14 -28.41 -36.47 22.62
C ALA A 14 -26.90 -36.25 22.60
N LEU A 15 -26.20 -36.86 21.65
CA LEU A 15 -24.79 -36.64 21.38
C LEU A 15 -24.63 -35.30 20.62
N ALA A 16 -24.32 -34.23 21.33
CA ALA A 16 -23.96 -32.93 20.72
C ALA A 16 -22.56 -33.04 20.15
N THR A 17 -22.44 -33.26 18.83
CA THR A 17 -21.20 -33.14 18.11
C THR A 17 -20.85 -31.62 18.00
N LEU A 18 -19.84 -31.17 18.74
CA LEU A 18 -19.22 -29.89 18.55
C LEU A 18 -18.52 -29.91 17.17
N LEU A 19 -19.15 -29.26 16.19
CA LEU A 19 -18.46 -28.85 14.96
C LEU A 19 -17.51 -27.72 15.35
N VAL A 20 -16.24 -28.04 15.61
CA VAL A 20 -15.16 -27.07 15.62
C VAL A 20 -14.95 -26.67 14.16
N PRO A 21 -15.11 -25.40 13.77
CA PRO A 21 -14.73 -24.99 12.44
C PRO A 21 -13.22 -25.18 12.33
N LEU A 22 -12.79 -26.09 11.47
CA LEU A 22 -11.41 -26.12 10.98
C LEU A 22 -11.24 -24.84 10.14
N SER A 23 -10.70 -23.79 10.77
CA SER A 23 -10.18 -22.66 10.03
C SER A 23 -9.06 -23.20 9.15
N THR A 24 -9.29 -23.22 7.83
CA THR A 24 -8.21 -23.43 6.87
C THR A 24 -7.17 -22.31 7.11
N PRO A 25 -5.86 -22.64 7.21
CA PRO A 25 -4.85 -21.59 7.26
C PRO A 25 -5.06 -20.68 6.04
N ALA A 26 -5.13 -19.40 6.29
CA ALA A 26 -5.28 -18.40 5.24
C ALA A 26 -4.07 -18.47 4.32
N PHE A 27 -4.28 -18.38 3.00
CA PHE A 27 -3.23 -18.34 1.97
C PHE A 27 -2.32 -17.08 2.06
N ALA A 28 -2.43 -16.33 3.11
CA ALA A 28 -1.72 -15.09 3.36
C ALA A 28 -0.22 -15.27 3.57
N ASP A 29 0.22 -16.38 4.16
CA ASP A 29 1.63 -16.72 4.38
C ASP A 29 2.43 -16.86 3.07
N GLU A 30 1.78 -17.33 2.00
CA GLU A 30 2.45 -17.56 0.71
C GLU A 30 3.00 -16.28 0.07
N ILE A 31 2.40 -15.12 0.32
CA ILE A 31 2.87 -13.82 -0.19
C ILE A 31 4.12 -13.39 0.58
N ARG A 32 4.09 -13.48 1.89
CA ARG A 32 5.22 -13.15 2.75
C ARG A 32 6.42 -14.07 2.47
N ASP A 33 6.21 -15.36 2.37
CA ASP A 33 7.25 -16.35 2.06
C ASP A 33 7.92 -16.12 0.70
N ARG A 34 7.22 -15.49 -0.24
CA ARG A 34 7.74 -15.13 -1.56
C ARG A 34 8.53 -13.82 -1.59
N GLN A 35 8.58 -13.07 -0.51
CA GLN A 35 9.35 -11.83 -0.41
C GLN A 35 10.85 -12.04 -0.17
N TYR A 36 11.46 -13.04 -0.84
CA TYR A 36 12.88 -13.39 -0.75
C TYR A 36 13.83 -12.20 -0.93
N TRP A 37 13.40 -11.19 -1.66
CA TRP A 37 14.16 -9.98 -1.94
C TRP A 37 14.46 -9.14 -0.69
N LEU A 38 13.68 -9.29 0.39
CA LEU A 38 13.93 -8.61 1.66
C LEU A 38 15.29 -9.03 2.24
N ALA A 39 15.56 -10.33 2.26
CA ALA A 39 16.85 -10.86 2.69
C ALA A 39 17.94 -10.64 1.63
N ASP A 40 17.65 -10.93 0.35
CA ASP A 40 18.63 -10.87 -0.73
C ASP A 40 19.22 -9.47 -0.96
N TYR A 41 18.44 -8.42 -0.70
CA TYR A 41 18.90 -7.03 -0.80
C TYR A 41 19.31 -6.42 0.54
N GLY A 42 19.37 -7.20 1.63
CA GLY A 42 19.77 -6.73 2.94
C GLY A 42 18.79 -5.77 3.61
N ILE A 43 17.53 -5.82 3.22
CA ILE A 43 16.49 -4.97 3.82
C ILE A 43 16.22 -5.38 5.26
N GLU A 44 16.21 -6.68 5.53
CA GLU A 44 16.06 -7.21 6.89
C GLU A 44 17.22 -6.77 7.81
N ASP A 45 18.46 -6.75 7.29
CA ASP A 45 19.60 -6.23 8.03
C ASP A 45 19.48 -4.72 8.30
N ALA A 46 18.90 -3.95 7.35
CA ALA A 46 18.65 -2.53 7.54
C ALA A 46 17.60 -2.26 8.63
N TRP A 47 16.65 -3.16 8.84
CA TRP A 47 15.65 -3.04 9.90
C TRP A 47 16.23 -3.13 11.32
N ASP A 48 17.41 -3.69 11.49
CA ASP A 48 18.16 -3.62 12.76
C ASP A 48 18.59 -2.18 13.10
N ILE A 49 18.66 -1.30 12.08
CA ILE A 49 19.03 0.11 12.23
C ILE A 49 17.78 1.00 12.22
N THR A 50 16.91 0.83 11.22
CA THR A 50 15.68 1.62 11.04
C THR A 50 14.68 0.90 10.16
N ARG A 51 13.39 1.13 10.42
CA ARG A 51 12.27 0.67 9.60
C ARG A 51 11.54 1.84 8.92
N GLY A 52 12.18 3.02 8.89
CA GLY A 52 11.64 4.22 8.26
C GLY A 52 10.77 5.10 9.17
N ALA A 53 10.79 4.89 10.49
CA ALA A 53 10.01 5.73 11.41
C ALA A 53 10.36 7.22 11.26
N GLY A 54 9.32 8.05 11.08
CA GLY A 54 9.45 9.50 10.88
C GLY A 54 9.77 9.93 9.44
N VAL A 55 9.98 8.98 8.53
CA VAL A 55 10.21 9.27 7.10
C VAL A 55 8.88 9.36 6.35
N THR A 56 8.78 10.32 5.45
CA THR A 56 7.64 10.49 4.53
C THR A 56 8.09 10.25 3.09
N ILE A 57 7.46 9.30 2.42
CA ILE A 57 7.74 8.93 1.02
C ILE A 57 6.58 9.40 0.14
N ALA A 58 6.83 10.25 -0.83
CA ALA A 58 5.82 10.57 -1.85
C ALA A 58 5.84 9.49 -2.95
N ILE A 59 4.70 8.86 -3.18
CA ILE A 59 4.49 7.92 -4.28
C ILE A 59 3.79 8.67 -5.41
N ILE A 60 4.56 9.04 -6.44
CA ILE A 60 4.04 9.69 -7.64
C ILE A 60 3.78 8.61 -8.69
N ASP A 61 2.52 8.21 -8.81
CA ASP A 61 2.10 7.06 -9.60
C ASP A 61 0.60 7.20 -9.97
N THR A 62 -0.10 6.11 -10.17
CA THR A 62 -1.55 6.11 -10.47
C THR A 62 -2.43 6.53 -9.30
N GLY A 63 -1.88 6.80 -8.13
CA GLY A 63 -2.57 6.98 -6.85
C GLY A 63 -2.50 5.70 -6.01
N VAL A 64 -2.82 5.83 -4.72
CA VAL A 64 -2.73 4.73 -3.75
C VAL A 64 -4.09 4.51 -3.12
N ASP A 65 -4.60 3.28 -3.21
CA ASP A 65 -5.77 2.87 -2.44
C ASP A 65 -5.39 2.71 -0.95
N ALA A 66 -5.70 3.75 -0.18
CA ALA A 66 -5.41 3.78 1.26
C ALA A 66 -6.26 2.79 2.08
N SER A 67 -7.30 2.20 1.48
CA SER A 67 -8.13 1.16 2.11
C SER A 67 -7.55 -0.25 1.97
N HIS A 68 -6.45 -0.40 1.21
CA HIS A 68 -5.76 -1.68 1.08
C HIS A 68 -5.24 -2.14 2.44
N GLN A 69 -5.56 -3.38 2.84
CA GLN A 69 -5.28 -3.91 4.16
C GLN A 69 -3.80 -3.79 4.59
N ASP A 70 -2.84 -3.95 3.67
CA ASP A 70 -1.41 -3.81 3.95
C ASP A 70 -0.96 -2.34 4.09
N LEU A 71 -1.82 -1.38 3.72
CA LEU A 71 -1.51 0.06 3.72
C LEU A 71 -2.34 0.85 4.73
N GLU A 72 -3.16 0.19 5.54
CA GLU A 72 -4.02 0.87 6.49
C GLU A 72 -3.22 1.79 7.42
N GLY A 73 -3.61 3.07 7.46
CA GLY A 73 -2.97 4.10 8.28
C GLY A 73 -1.57 4.54 7.80
N THR A 74 -1.12 4.13 6.61
CA THR A 74 0.17 4.60 6.04
C THR A 74 0.04 5.90 5.25
N VAL A 75 -1.11 6.13 4.59
CA VAL A 75 -1.34 7.33 3.76
C VAL A 75 -1.69 8.52 4.64
N ARG A 76 -0.79 9.52 4.69
CA ARG A 76 -0.96 10.73 5.49
C ARG A 76 -1.77 11.81 4.77
N ALA A 77 -1.50 11.99 3.49
CA ALA A 77 -2.15 12.99 2.62
C ALA A 77 -1.97 12.58 1.14
N GLY A 78 -2.60 13.30 0.24
CA GLY A 78 -2.41 13.07 -1.17
C GLY A 78 -3.01 14.17 -2.03
N THR A 79 -2.78 14.08 -3.34
CA THR A 79 -3.31 14.99 -4.36
C THR A 79 -3.45 14.29 -5.70
N ASP A 80 -4.27 14.84 -6.58
CA ASP A 80 -4.32 14.47 -7.99
C ASP A 80 -3.72 15.57 -8.86
N VAL A 81 -2.76 15.22 -9.70
CA VAL A 81 -2.15 16.11 -10.69
C VAL A 81 -2.59 15.81 -12.12
N SER A 82 -3.36 14.75 -12.32
CA SER A 82 -3.87 14.34 -13.64
C SER A 82 -5.08 15.14 -14.11
N GLY A 83 -5.85 15.70 -13.16
CA GLY A 83 -7.12 16.36 -13.39
C GLY A 83 -8.30 15.42 -13.68
N ILE A 84 -8.13 14.11 -13.41
CA ILE A 84 -9.18 13.08 -13.57
C ILE A 84 -9.39 12.23 -12.32
N GLY A 85 -8.52 12.37 -11.31
CA GLY A 85 -8.57 11.63 -10.06
C GLY A 85 -9.32 12.34 -8.94
N ALA A 86 -9.39 11.70 -7.79
CA ALA A 86 -9.88 12.31 -6.57
C ALA A 86 -8.83 13.30 -5.99
N ALA A 87 -9.31 14.38 -5.38
CA ALA A 87 -8.44 15.46 -4.91
C ALA A 87 -7.41 15.04 -3.85
N ASP A 88 -7.64 13.92 -3.20
CA ASP A 88 -6.75 13.33 -2.18
C ASP A 88 -5.77 12.30 -2.73
N GLY A 89 -5.79 12.04 -4.06
CA GLY A 89 -4.91 11.06 -4.71
C GLY A 89 -5.12 9.60 -4.29
N GLN A 90 -6.17 9.31 -3.52
CA GLN A 90 -6.40 7.97 -2.93
C GLN A 90 -7.39 7.12 -3.73
N VAL A 91 -7.85 7.62 -4.85
CA VAL A 91 -8.61 6.85 -5.84
C VAL A 91 -7.72 6.66 -7.06
N PRO A 92 -7.14 5.47 -7.26
CA PRO A 92 -6.23 5.20 -8.36
C PRO A 92 -6.84 5.47 -9.74
N VAL A 93 -6.03 6.01 -10.67
CA VAL A 93 -6.47 6.46 -11.99
C VAL A 93 -5.75 5.73 -13.13
N GLY A 94 -6.37 5.72 -14.30
CA GLY A 94 -5.77 5.17 -15.53
C GLY A 94 -5.90 3.65 -15.69
N PRO A 95 -5.38 3.10 -16.80
CA PRO A 95 -5.58 1.69 -17.17
C PRO A 95 -4.87 0.67 -16.27
N ALA A 96 -3.79 1.08 -15.60
CA ALA A 96 -3.04 0.26 -14.65
C ALA A 96 -3.20 0.86 -13.25
N SER A 97 -4.44 1.14 -12.86
CA SER A 97 -4.77 1.86 -11.64
C SER A 97 -4.21 1.22 -10.37
N GLU A 98 -4.04 -0.09 -10.33
CA GLU A 98 -3.47 -0.83 -9.20
C GLU A 98 -1.97 -0.59 -8.98
N HIS A 99 -1.23 -0.07 -9.98
CA HIS A 99 0.23 0.03 -9.95
C HIS A 99 0.75 0.88 -8.79
N GLY A 100 0.18 2.06 -8.54
CA GLY A 100 0.59 2.93 -7.45
C GLY A 100 0.39 2.30 -6.06
N THR A 101 -0.70 1.53 -5.88
CA THR A 101 -0.94 0.76 -4.64
C THR A 101 0.09 -0.34 -4.46
N MET A 102 0.47 -1.05 -5.54
CA MET A 102 1.52 -2.07 -5.50
C MET A 102 2.88 -1.46 -5.14
N VAL A 103 3.26 -0.33 -5.77
CA VAL A 103 4.51 0.38 -5.46
C VAL A 103 4.52 0.83 -4.00
N ALA A 104 3.42 1.41 -3.51
CA ALA A 104 3.28 1.81 -2.12
C ALA A 104 3.42 0.62 -1.15
N SER A 105 2.85 -0.53 -1.48
CA SER A 105 2.95 -1.74 -0.65
C SER A 105 4.39 -2.25 -0.54
N LEU A 106 5.17 -2.20 -1.63
CA LEU A 106 6.59 -2.56 -1.62
C LEU A 106 7.45 -1.55 -0.85
N ALA A 107 7.03 -0.29 -0.78
CA ALA A 107 7.74 0.74 -0.02
C ALA A 107 7.43 0.70 1.48
N VAL A 108 6.13 0.70 1.85
CA VAL A 108 5.69 0.91 3.23
C VAL A 108 4.64 -0.08 3.73
N GLY A 109 4.36 -1.13 3.00
CA GLY A 109 3.39 -2.15 3.43
C GLY A 109 3.68 -2.65 4.83
N ARG A 110 2.65 -2.85 5.63
CA ARG A 110 2.75 -3.33 7.02
C ARG A 110 2.29 -4.77 7.18
N GLY A 111 1.75 -5.33 6.09
CA GLY A 111 1.01 -6.58 6.16
C GLY A 111 -0.31 -6.40 6.90
N HIS A 112 -0.97 -7.51 7.16
CA HIS A 112 -2.21 -7.59 7.91
C HIS A 112 -2.25 -8.90 8.70
N ASP A 113 -3.20 -9.04 9.62
CA ASP A 113 -3.33 -10.20 10.49
C ASP A 113 -1.99 -10.64 11.15
N ASP A 114 -1.85 -11.91 11.46
CA ASP A 114 -0.66 -12.50 12.04
C ASP A 114 0.39 -12.83 10.95
N ASP A 115 1.21 -11.83 10.56
CA ASP A 115 2.29 -11.92 9.56
C ASP A 115 1.84 -12.16 8.11
N ALA A 116 0.60 -11.83 7.76
CA ALA A 116 0.09 -11.96 6.42
C ALA A 116 0.34 -10.71 5.56
N GLY A 117 0.24 -10.88 4.24
CA GLY A 117 0.34 -9.79 3.26
C GLY A 117 1.77 -9.29 2.99
N VAL A 118 1.85 -8.18 2.29
CA VAL A 118 3.12 -7.58 1.85
C VAL A 118 3.71 -6.70 2.95
N ILE A 119 4.99 -6.91 3.29
CA ILE A 119 5.76 -5.95 4.07
C ILE A 119 6.68 -5.16 3.15
N GLY A 120 6.69 -3.85 3.29
CA GLY A 120 7.53 -2.94 2.51
C GLY A 120 8.94 -2.79 3.10
N SER A 121 9.83 -2.16 2.34
CA SER A 121 11.21 -1.91 2.78
C SER A 121 11.28 -0.95 3.97
N ALA A 122 10.32 -0.05 4.12
CA ALA A 122 10.24 0.93 5.20
C ALA A 122 8.86 0.93 5.87
N PRO A 123 8.45 -0.16 6.58
CA PRO A 123 7.08 -0.36 7.04
C PRO A 123 6.63 0.61 8.14
N GLU A 124 7.54 1.40 8.72
CA GLU A 124 7.20 2.43 9.70
C GLU A 124 7.16 3.84 9.10
N ALA A 125 7.50 3.99 7.81
CA ALA A 125 7.34 5.25 7.09
C ALA A 125 5.85 5.53 6.80
N THR A 126 5.58 6.78 6.42
CA THR A 126 4.28 7.23 5.91
C THR A 126 4.40 7.65 4.46
N ILE A 127 3.29 7.69 3.75
CA ILE A 127 3.28 8.11 2.35
C ILE A 127 2.40 9.32 2.08
N LEU A 128 2.80 10.05 1.04
CA LEU A 128 1.98 11.00 0.32
C LEU A 128 1.58 10.35 -1.01
N SER A 129 0.29 10.22 -1.26
CA SER A 129 -0.23 9.65 -2.51
C SER A 129 -0.40 10.75 -3.55
N VAL A 130 0.28 10.65 -4.69
CA VAL A 130 0.11 11.59 -5.79
C VAL A 130 -0.34 10.84 -7.03
N SER A 131 -1.62 11.03 -7.40
CA SER A 131 -2.18 10.39 -8.58
C SER A 131 -1.87 11.18 -9.85
N MET A 132 -1.33 10.48 -10.84
CA MET A 132 -1.09 10.98 -12.18
C MET A 132 -1.49 9.94 -13.24
N SER A 133 -1.67 10.38 -14.47
CA SER A 133 -1.97 9.48 -15.58
C SER A 133 -1.39 9.98 -16.89
N PHE A 134 -0.82 9.08 -17.69
CA PHE A 134 -0.41 9.37 -19.06
C PHE A 134 -1.58 9.30 -20.06
N GLN A 135 -2.71 8.71 -19.66
CA GLN A 135 -3.87 8.51 -20.53
C GLN A 135 -5.13 9.15 -19.92
N GLY A 136 -5.86 9.87 -20.76
CA GLY A 136 -7.10 10.50 -20.36
C GLY A 136 -6.95 11.72 -19.45
N ALA A 137 -5.76 12.04 -18.97
CA ALA A 137 -5.50 13.20 -18.13
C ALA A 137 -5.83 14.52 -18.86
N THR A 138 -6.25 15.53 -18.09
CA THR A 138 -6.48 16.89 -18.61
C THR A 138 -5.23 17.77 -18.52
N VAL A 139 -4.22 17.35 -17.73
CA VAL A 139 -2.95 18.04 -17.54
C VAL A 139 -1.88 17.30 -18.33
N PRO A 140 -0.99 17.99 -19.10
CA PRO A 140 0.12 17.36 -19.79
C PRO A 140 1.08 16.61 -18.84
N ALA A 141 1.61 15.47 -19.26
CA ALA A 141 2.45 14.60 -18.42
C ALA A 141 3.65 15.32 -17.79
N ASP A 142 4.32 16.20 -18.55
CA ASP A 142 5.47 16.96 -18.04
C ASP A 142 5.10 17.96 -16.94
N GLU A 143 3.91 18.53 -17.03
CA GLU A 143 3.35 19.42 -15.99
C GLU A 143 2.90 18.61 -14.78
N GLN A 144 2.29 17.44 -14.99
CA GLN A 144 1.91 16.56 -13.88
C GLN A 144 3.14 16.20 -13.03
N ILE A 145 4.24 15.78 -13.65
CA ILE A 145 5.47 15.39 -12.95
C ILE A 145 6.07 16.59 -12.19
N ALA A 146 6.18 17.76 -12.83
CA ALA A 146 6.71 18.96 -12.17
C ALA A 146 5.84 19.39 -10.98
N ASN A 147 4.51 19.38 -11.15
CA ASN A 147 3.55 19.72 -10.10
C ASN A 147 3.60 18.71 -8.95
N ALA A 148 3.69 17.39 -9.27
CA ALA A 148 3.77 16.32 -8.30
C ALA A 148 5.01 16.42 -7.42
N VAL A 149 6.18 16.63 -8.03
CA VAL A 149 7.45 16.79 -7.29
C VAL A 149 7.41 18.04 -6.39
N THR A 150 6.95 19.17 -6.93
CA THR A 150 6.82 20.40 -6.14
C THR A 150 5.85 20.22 -4.97
N TRP A 151 4.68 19.63 -5.23
CA TRP A 151 3.69 19.36 -4.18
C TRP A 151 4.24 18.42 -3.10
N ALA A 152 4.97 17.37 -3.49
CA ALA A 152 5.58 16.43 -2.55
C ALA A 152 6.56 17.13 -1.59
N VAL A 153 7.42 18.00 -2.11
CA VAL A 153 8.35 18.82 -1.33
C VAL A 153 7.59 19.72 -0.36
N ASP A 154 6.60 20.48 -0.87
CA ASP A 154 5.79 21.41 -0.07
C ASP A 154 5.00 20.72 1.05
N ASN A 155 4.73 19.41 0.89
CA ASN A 155 4.02 18.61 1.88
C ASN A 155 4.95 17.75 2.75
N GLY A 156 6.26 18.01 2.70
CA GLY A 156 7.25 17.43 3.59
C GLY A 156 7.57 15.97 3.28
N ALA A 157 7.74 15.65 2.00
CA ALA A 157 8.37 14.40 1.60
C ALA A 157 9.87 14.46 1.90
N ASP A 158 10.42 13.39 2.44
CA ASP A 158 11.86 13.16 2.56
C ASP A 158 12.39 12.42 1.33
N VAL A 159 11.53 11.58 0.73
CA VAL A 159 11.86 10.77 -0.45
C VAL A 159 10.70 10.86 -1.45
N ILE A 160 11.02 10.95 -2.73
CA ILE A 160 10.06 10.89 -3.83
C ILE A 160 10.35 9.66 -4.69
N SER A 161 9.37 8.77 -4.80
CA SER A 161 9.41 7.62 -5.71
C SER A 161 8.65 7.93 -7.00
N LEU A 162 9.35 7.78 -8.13
CA LEU A 162 8.84 7.96 -9.48
C LEU A 162 8.95 6.64 -10.26
N SER A 163 7.97 5.75 -10.11
CA SER A 163 7.93 4.44 -10.79
C SER A 163 7.30 4.55 -12.17
N LEU A 164 7.80 5.48 -12.97
CA LEU A 164 7.24 5.82 -14.28
C LEU A 164 8.33 6.07 -15.33
N THR A 165 7.94 6.03 -16.60
CA THR A 165 8.82 6.26 -17.74
C THR A 165 8.11 7.08 -18.81
N ARG A 166 8.86 7.71 -19.67
CA ARG A 166 8.33 8.42 -20.84
C ARG A 166 9.05 7.98 -22.12
N ASN A 167 8.36 8.15 -23.23
CA ASN A 167 8.83 7.69 -24.55
C ASN A 167 9.70 8.74 -25.31
N THR A 168 10.07 9.84 -24.67
CA THR A 168 10.92 10.86 -25.27
C THR A 168 12.24 11.01 -24.50
N ARG A 169 13.28 11.48 -25.19
CA ARG A 169 14.60 11.74 -24.59
C ARG A 169 14.77 13.20 -24.14
N GLU A 170 13.77 14.03 -24.41
CA GLU A 170 13.82 15.43 -24.05
C GLU A 170 13.59 15.60 -22.54
N TRP A 171 14.39 16.46 -21.93
CA TRP A 171 14.26 16.85 -20.54
C TRP A 171 13.55 18.21 -20.47
N PRO A 172 12.32 18.30 -19.96
CA PRO A 172 11.57 19.55 -19.89
C PRO A 172 12.17 20.55 -18.89
N VAL A 173 12.16 21.83 -19.25
CA VAL A 173 12.62 22.90 -18.34
C VAL A 173 11.82 22.97 -17.03
N SER A 174 10.55 22.55 -17.06
CA SER A 174 9.72 22.46 -15.84
C SER A 174 10.30 21.48 -14.83
N TRP A 175 10.94 20.43 -15.31
CA TRP A 175 11.58 19.43 -14.46
C TRP A 175 12.85 19.95 -13.81
N ASP A 176 13.71 20.72 -14.53
CA ASP A 176 14.88 21.36 -13.92
C ASP A 176 14.50 22.14 -12.66
N LYS A 177 13.38 22.85 -12.72
CA LYS A 177 12.90 23.65 -11.58
C LYS A 177 12.37 22.76 -10.46
N ALA A 178 11.56 21.76 -10.78
CA ALA A 178 10.92 20.89 -9.78
C ALA A 178 11.96 20.01 -9.07
N PHE A 179 12.86 19.36 -9.83
CA PHE A 179 13.90 18.52 -9.24
C PHE A 179 14.98 19.36 -8.53
N GLY A 180 15.35 20.54 -9.08
CA GLY A 180 16.23 21.47 -8.37
C GLY A 180 15.60 22.03 -7.09
N TYR A 181 14.27 22.16 -7.03
CA TYR A 181 13.56 22.52 -5.82
C TYR A 181 13.60 21.40 -4.77
N ALA A 182 13.44 20.15 -5.20
CA ALA A 182 13.59 18.99 -4.32
C ALA A 182 15.01 18.91 -3.73
N GLU A 183 16.04 19.05 -4.57
CA GLU A 183 17.45 19.07 -4.12
C GLU A 183 17.72 20.19 -3.11
N GLN A 184 17.20 21.41 -3.32
CA GLN A 184 17.38 22.55 -2.41
C GLN A 184 16.68 22.37 -1.06
N ASN A 185 15.74 21.44 -0.97
CA ASN A 185 15.02 21.10 0.26
C ASN A 185 15.45 19.74 0.84
N ASP A 186 16.60 19.21 0.43
CA ASP A 186 17.16 17.94 0.91
C ASP A 186 16.23 16.72 0.69
N VAL A 187 15.37 16.76 -0.35
CA VAL A 187 14.50 15.67 -0.74
C VAL A 187 15.18 14.76 -1.74
N VAL A 188 15.23 13.47 -1.46
CA VAL A 188 15.77 12.44 -2.36
C VAL A 188 14.74 12.08 -3.43
N VAL A 189 15.17 12.06 -4.72
CA VAL A 189 14.29 11.71 -5.85
C VAL A 189 14.86 10.54 -6.64
#